data_4d68e4f7538a0cf8c4473d73c9be2017
#
_entry.id   4d68e4f7538a0cf8c4473d73c9be2017
#
_cell.length_a   1.000
_cell.length_b   1.000
_cell.length_c   1.000
_cell.angle_alpha   90.00
_cell.angle_beta   90.00
_cell.angle_gamma   90.00
#
_symmetry.space_group_name_H-M   'P 1'
#
loop_
_entity.id
_entity.type
_entity.pdbx_description
1 polymer ?
#
loop_
_entity_poly.entity_id
_entity_poly.type
_entity_poly.pdbx_seq_one_letter_code
_entity_poly.pdbx_strand_id
1 'polypeptide(L)'
;MARNIPQAYTSLKNKEWNRKAFKGVELYQKVLGVIGAGRIGLGVAKRLKSFGMTVLAYDPFLTKEKAEQLGIELATIDEIAQRSDFVTVHTPLTPKTKGIIDAHFFNQAKPTLQIINVARGGIINENDLLNALNQHQIARAALDVFENEPPLDSPLLDHKNIIVTPHLGASTIEAQEKVAVSVAEE
;
A
#
# COMPACT_ATOMS: atom_id res chain seq x y z
N MET A 1 9.56 -2.52 0.60
CA MET A 1 9.70 -1.82 -0.69
C MET A 1 10.86 -0.81 -0.71
N ALA A 2 10.82 0.24 0.11
CA ALA A 2 11.80 1.37 0.07
C ALA A 2 13.28 0.96 0.04
N ARG A 3 13.64 -0.17 0.62
CA ARG A 3 15.02 -0.65 0.78
C ARG A 3 15.35 -1.94 0.02
N ASN A 4 14.48 -2.41 -0.88
CA ASN A 4 14.67 -3.61 -1.71
C ASN A 4 15.01 -4.88 -0.92
N ILE A 5 14.48 -5.04 0.30
CA ILE A 5 14.88 -6.12 1.21
C ILE A 5 14.65 -7.53 0.62
N PRO A 6 13.48 -7.87 0.03
CA PRO A 6 13.27 -9.21 -0.53
C PRO A 6 14.26 -9.54 -1.65
N GLN A 7 14.47 -8.62 -2.58
CA GLN A 7 15.38 -8.81 -3.71
C GLN A 7 16.85 -8.91 -3.24
N ALA A 8 17.25 -8.05 -2.30
CA ALA A 8 18.59 -8.07 -1.73
C ALA A 8 18.86 -9.37 -0.95
N TYR A 9 17.85 -9.85 -0.21
CA TYR A 9 17.91 -11.14 0.49
C TYR A 9 18.13 -12.28 -0.50
N THR A 10 17.31 -12.37 -1.56
CA THR A 10 17.41 -13.42 -2.58
C THR A 10 18.77 -13.39 -3.27
N SER A 11 19.26 -12.21 -3.70
CA SER A 11 20.57 -12.05 -4.32
C SER A 11 21.69 -12.59 -3.42
N LEU A 12 21.69 -12.21 -2.13
CA LEU A 12 22.72 -12.69 -1.21
C LEU A 12 22.63 -14.19 -0.91
N LYS A 13 21.41 -14.75 -0.86
CA LYS A 13 21.22 -16.22 -0.73
C LYS A 13 21.75 -16.97 -1.95
N ASN A 14 21.70 -16.36 -3.13
CA ASN A 14 22.31 -16.86 -4.37
C ASN A 14 23.82 -16.58 -4.45
N LYS A 15 24.44 -16.11 -3.36
CA LYS A 15 25.88 -15.78 -3.25
C LYS A 15 26.33 -14.61 -4.15
N GLU A 16 25.42 -13.72 -4.49
CA GLU A 16 25.69 -12.51 -5.27
C GLU A 16 25.87 -11.32 -4.32
N TRP A 17 27.00 -10.58 -4.45
CA TRP A 17 27.30 -9.38 -3.67
C TRP A 17 27.10 -8.13 -4.51
N ASN A 18 25.85 -7.77 -4.82
CA ASN A 18 25.53 -6.66 -5.72
C ASN A 18 24.91 -5.46 -4.96
N ARG A 19 25.69 -4.75 -4.13
CA ARG A 19 25.22 -3.61 -3.33
C ARG A 19 24.63 -2.48 -4.17
N LYS A 20 25.17 -2.22 -5.37
CA LYS A 20 24.77 -1.09 -6.22
C LYS A 20 23.37 -1.27 -6.80
N ALA A 21 22.91 -2.51 -7.03
CA ALA A 21 21.60 -2.82 -7.56
C ALA A 21 20.45 -2.50 -6.57
N PHE A 22 20.74 -2.41 -5.27
CA PHE A 22 19.72 -2.27 -4.22
C PHE A 22 19.74 -0.88 -3.56
N LYS A 23 20.07 0.17 -4.34
CA LYS A 23 19.94 1.56 -3.87
C LYS A 23 18.45 1.85 -3.62
N GLY A 24 18.11 2.10 -2.36
CA GLY A 24 16.74 2.41 -1.94
C GLY A 24 16.48 3.89 -1.75
N VAL A 25 15.32 4.19 -1.15
CA VAL A 25 14.90 5.54 -0.76
C VAL A 25 14.64 5.59 0.74
N GLU A 26 14.74 6.77 1.33
CA GLU A 26 14.38 7.03 2.72
C GLU A 26 12.91 7.44 2.81
N LEU A 27 12.30 7.25 3.99
CA LEU A 27 10.94 7.69 4.27
C LEU A 27 10.89 9.15 4.74
N TYR A 28 11.97 9.65 5.31
CA TYR A 28 12.08 11.01 5.82
C TYR A 28 11.76 12.04 4.73
N GLN A 29 10.90 13.02 5.07
CA GLN A 29 10.42 14.08 4.17
C GLN A 29 9.67 13.58 2.93
N LYS A 30 9.19 12.33 2.93
CA LYS A 30 8.31 11.79 1.89
C LYS A 30 6.85 11.99 2.26
N VAL A 31 5.98 11.96 1.26
CA VAL A 31 4.54 12.08 1.40
C VAL A 31 3.91 10.69 1.37
N LEU A 32 3.12 10.38 2.40
CA LEU A 32 2.30 9.19 2.48
C LEU A 32 0.85 9.54 2.20
N GLY A 33 0.25 8.92 1.20
CA GLY A 33 -1.20 8.90 0.99
C GLY A 33 -1.82 7.69 1.69
N VAL A 34 -2.84 7.92 2.52
CA VAL A 34 -3.61 6.89 3.20
C VAL A 34 -5.02 6.90 2.64
N ILE A 35 -5.42 5.82 1.96
CA ILE A 35 -6.78 5.65 1.43
C ILE A 35 -7.54 4.75 2.39
N GLY A 36 -8.46 5.35 3.17
CA GLY A 36 -9.13 4.73 4.30
C GLY A 36 -8.45 5.03 5.64
N ALA A 37 -8.95 6.05 6.34
CA ALA A 37 -8.42 6.52 7.63
C ALA A 37 -9.17 5.94 8.83
N GLY A 38 -9.57 4.66 8.73
CA GLY A 38 -10.12 3.90 9.85
C GLY A 38 -9.03 3.50 10.87
N ARG A 39 -9.36 2.59 11.77
CA ARG A 39 -8.48 2.15 12.86
C ARG A 39 -7.07 1.74 12.38
N ILE A 40 -7.00 0.97 11.29
CA ILE A 40 -5.72 0.48 10.74
C ILE A 40 -4.98 1.61 10.02
N GLY A 41 -5.66 2.33 9.11
CA GLY A 41 -5.04 3.43 8.36
C GLY A 41 -4.48 4.53 9.24
N LEU A 42 -5.22 4.95 10.29
CA LEU A 42 -4.72 5.90 11.28
C LEU A 42 -3.56 5.33 12.10
N GLY A 43 -3.58 4.03 12.39
CA GLY A 43 -2.47 3.35 13.06
C GLY A 43 -1.19 3.38 12.24
N VAL A 44 -1.29 3.20 10.92
CA VAL A 44 -0.17 3.32 9.98
C VAL A 44 0.29 4.77 9.87
N ALA A 45 -0.65 5.71 9.67
CA ALA A 45 -0.37 7.14 9.58
C ALA A 45 0.45 7.64 10.79
N LYS A 46 -0.01 7.31 12.01
CA LYS A 46 0.69 7.68 13.25
C LYS A 46 2.15 7.19 13.28
N ARG A 47 2.38 5.94 12.87
CA ARG A 47 3.73 5.35 12.86
C ARG A 47 4.61 5.98 11.81
N LEU A 48 4.10 6.22 10.62
CA LEU A 48 4.90 6.78 9.52
C LEU A 48 5.18 8.28 9.71
N LYS A 49 4.32 9.02 10.42
CA LYS A 49 4.67 10.38 10.91
C LYS A 49 5.94 10.36 11.77
N SER A 50 6.14 9.33 12.59
CA SER A 50 7.37 9.21 13.41
C SER A 50 8.63 8.97 12.58
N PHE A 51 8.50 8.58 11.31
CA PHE A 51 9.60 8.55 10.34
C PHE A 51 9.80 9.89 9.62
N GLY A 52 9.10 10.95 10.03
CA GLY A 52 9.21 12.29 9.43
C GLY A 52 8.46 12.41 8.10
N MET A 53 7.46 11.56 7.85
CA MET A 53 6.61 11.68 6.66
C MET A 53 5.50 12.71 6.85
N THR A 54 5.13 13.42 5.79
CA THR A 54 3.87 14.15 5.68
C THR A 54 2.76 13.15 5.32
N VAL A 55 1.61 13.22 5.98
CA VAL A 55 0.50 12.29 5.75
C VAL A 55 -0.69 13.03 5.16
N LEU A 56 -1.12 12.57 3.98
CA LEU A 56 -2.40 12.88 3.35
C LEU A 56 -3.37 11.74 3.61
N ALA A 57 -4.65 12.00 3.82
CA ALA A 57 -5.65 10.96 3.97
C ALA A 57 -6.92 11.25 3.17
N TYR A 58 -7.45 10.22 2.52
CA TYR A 58 -8.79 10.18 1.97
C TYR A 58 -9.64 9.22 2.80
N ASP A 59 -10.69 9.75 3.41
CA ASP A 59 -11.73 8.97 4.09
C ASP A 59 -13.00 9.81 4.20
N PRO A 60 -14.15 9.32 3.70
CA PRO A 60 -15.40 10.09 3.74
C PRO A 60 -15.96 10.32 5.15
N PHE A 61 -15.44 9.63 6.15
CA PHE A 61 -15.88 9.73 7.55
C PHE A 61 -14.89 10.48 8.45
N LEU A 62 -13.70 10.83 7.94
CA LEU A 62 -12.72 11.60 8.71
C LEU A 62 -13.04 13.08 8.60
N THR A 63 -13.43 13.71 9.73
CA THR A 63 -13.69 15.16 9.75
C THR A 63 -12.40 15.96 9.72
N LYS A 64 -12.51 17.22 9.27
CA LYS A 64 -11.37 18.15 9.18
C LYS A 64 -10.75 18.38 10.56
N GLU A 65 -11.57 18.60 11.57
CA GLU A 65 -11.13 18.83 12.95
C GLU A 65 -10.34 17.62 13.50
N LYS A 66 -10.80 16.40 13.17
CA LYS A 66 -10.12 15.18 13.61
C LYS A 66 -8.80 14.99 12.87
N ALA A 67 -8.76 15.28 11.58
CA ALA A 67 -7.54 15.22 10.77
C ALA A 67 -6.49 16.22 11.31
N GLU A 68 -6.89 17.47 11.59
CA GLU A 68 -6.03 18.50 12.17
C GLU A 68 -5.47 18.09 13.53
N GLN A 69 -6.29 17.55 14.43
CA GLN A 69 -5.85 17.02 15.73
C GLN A 69 -4.78 15.92 15.60
N LEU A 70 -4.88 15.11 14.55
CA LEU A 70 -3.93 14.04 14.25
C LEU A 70 -2.71 14.56 13.47
N GLY A 71 -2.75 15.81 13.02
CA GLY A 71 -1.75 16.41 12.14
C GLY A 71 -1.67 15.65 10.80
N ILE A 72 -2.83 15.34 10.23
CA ILE A 72 -3.02 14.68 8.93
C ILE A 72 -3.76 15.67 8.05
N GLU A 73 -3.36 15.78 6.80
CA GLU A 73 -4.04 16.60 5.81
C GLU A 73 -5.12 15.78 5.09
N LEU A 74 -6.38 16.24 5.07
CA LEU A 74 -7.41 15.65 4.23
C LEU A 74 -7.13 15.98 2.76
N ALA A 75 -7.27 14.98 1.90
CA ALA A 75 -7.02 15.12 0.48
C ALA A 75 -8.02 14.29 -0.33
N THR A 76 -8.27 14.68 -1.56
CA THR A 76 -8.98 13.90 -2.55
C THR A 76 -8.10 12.75 -3.06
N ILE A 77 -8.70 11.77 -3.75
CA ILE A 77 -7.95 10.67 -4.40
C ILE A 77 -6.93 11.22 -5.41
N ASP A 78 -7.31 12.24 -6.19
CA ASP A 78 -6.44 12.88 -7.18
C ASP A 78 -5.26 13.60 -6.53
N GLU A 79 -5.50 14.33 -5.44
CA GLU A 79 -4.42 14.96 -4.68
C GLU A 79 -3.45 13.94 -4.08
N ILE A 80 -3.98 12.80 -3.61
CA ILE A 80 -3.15 11.69 -3.14
C ILE A 80 -2.30 11.14 -4.29
N ALA A 81 -2.87 10.90 -5.47
CA ALA A 81 -2.14 10.45 -6.63
C ALA A 81 -0.98 11.40 -7.00
N GLN A 82 -1.28 12.69 -7.10
CA GLN A 82 -0.33 13.71 -7.55
C GLN A 82 0.81 13.98 -6.55
N ARG A 83 0.51 13.90 -5.26
CA ARG A 83 1.42 14.39 -4.21
C ARG A 83 2.19 13.29 -3.48
N SER A 84 1.67 12.05 -3.47
CA SER A 84 2.25 10.98 -2.65
C SER A 84 3.51 10.36 -3.26
N ASP A 85 4.45 10.00 -2.41
CA ASP A 85 5.59 9.15 -2.74
C ASP A 85 5.31 7.69 -2.38
N PHE A 86 4.45 7.48 -1.37
CA PHE A 86 3.92 6.19 -0.96
C PHE A 86 2.41 6.29 -0.80
N VAL A 87 1.69 5.26 -1.22
CA VAL A 87 0.24 5.13 -0.98
C VAL A 87 -0.04 3.79 -0.33
N THR A 88 -0.89 3.79 0.69
CA THR A 88 -1.35 2.59 1.38
C THR A 88 -2.87 2.57 1.49
N VAL A 89 -3.45 1.39 1.23
CA VAL A 89 -4.91 1.21 1.16
C VAL A 89 -5.41 0.48 2.39
N HIS A 90 -6.47 1.01 3.00
CA HIS A 90 -7.09 0.49 4.23
C HIS A 90 -8.62 0.61 4.22
N THR A 91 -9.23 0.58 3.04
CA THR A 91 -10.69 0.58 2.88
C THR A 91 -11.26 -0.84 2.79
N PRO A 92 -12.51 -1.08 3.19
CA PRO A 92 -13.21 -2.29 2.80
C PRO A 92 -13.50 -2.30 1.28
N LEU A 93 -13.67 -3.48 0.69
CA LEU A 93 -14.17 -3.60 -0.68
C LEU A 93 -15.68 -3.39 -0.67
N THR A 94 -16.14 -2.37 -1.37
CA THR A 94 -17.54 -2.00 -1.57
C THR A 94 -17.76 -1.57 -3.02
N PRO A 95 -19.00 -1.42 -3.50
CA PRO A 95 -19.23 -0.86 -4.83
C PRO A 95 -18.59 0.53 -5.06
N LYS A 96 -18.38 1.31 -4.00
CA LYS A 96 -17.75 2.64 -4.07
C LYS A 96 -16.22 2.60 -4.03
N THR A 97 -15.63 1.54 -3.49
CA THR A 97 -14.17 1.41 -3.35
C THR A 97 -13.57 0.42 -4.33
N LYS A 98 -14.41 -0.37 -5.03
CA LYS A 98 -13.96 -1.26 -6.09
C LYS A 98 -13.35 -0.42 -7.23
N GLY A 99 -12.10 -0.70 -7.56
CA GLY A 99 -11.38 0.00 -8.63
C GLY A 99 -11.19 1.50 -8.38
N ILE A 100 -11.22 1.96 -7.11
CA ILE A 100 -10.99 3.38 -6.80
C ILE A 100 -9.57 3.84 -7.16
N ILE A 101 -8.66 2.88 -7.30
CA ILE A 101 -7.31 3.08 -7.81
C ILE A 101 -7.24 2.38 -9.17
N ASP A 102 -7.30 3.16 -10.22
CA ASP A 102 -7.42 2.74 -11.62
C ASP A 102 -6.41 3.49 -12.52
N ALA A 103 -6.57 3.38 -13.82
CA ALA A 103 -5.73 4.07 -14.80
C ALA A 103 -5.74 5.60 -14.62
N HIS A 104 -6.86 6.20 -14.20
CA HIS A 104 -6.92 7.65 -13.97
C HIS A 104 -6.01 8.05 -12.81
N PHE A 105 -6.04 7.29 -11.71
CA PHE A 105 -5.13 7.48 -10.58
C PHE A 105 -3.66 7.38 -11.02
N PHE A 106 -3.30 6.31 -11.75
CA PHE A 106 -1.92 6.08 -12.17
C PHE A 106 -1.39 7.12 -13.16
N ASN A 107 -2.26 7.64 -14.03
CA ASN A 107 -1.90 8.71 -14.97
C ASN A 107 -1.53 10.04 -14.28
N GLN A 108 -2.01 10.27 -13.06
CA GLN A 108 -1.69 11.45 -12.26
C GLN A 108 -0.55 11.22 -11.27
N ALA A 109 -0.16 9.96 -11.05
CA ALA A 109 0.80 9.59 -10.03
C ALA A 109 2.23 10.02 -10.39
N LYS A 110 3.05 10.21 -9.36
CA LYS A 110 4.49 10.41 -9.56
C LYS A 110 5.13 9.13 -10.11
N PRO A 111 6.08 9.21 -11.06
CA PRO A 111 6.83 8.03 -11.51
C PRO A 111 7.61 7.32 -10.40
N THR A 112 7.82 8.00 -9.27
CA THR A 112 8.47 7.44 -8.07
C THR A 112 7.51 6.79 -7.08
N LEU A 113 6.20 6.85 -7.34
CA LEU A 113 5.18 6.32 -6.43
C LEU A 113 5.41 4.83 -6.12
N GLN A 114 5.24 4.49 -4.85
CA GLN A 114 5.21 3.10 -4.38
C GLN A 114 3.86 2.84 -3.69
N ILE A 115 3.08 1.87 -4.18
CA ILE A 115 1.73 1.60 -3.69
C ILE A 115 1.67 0.28 -2.90
N ILE A 116 0.89 0.26 -1.82
CA ILE A 116 0.71 -0.90 -0.94
C ILE A 116 -0.77 -1.22 -0.79
N ASN A 117 -1.16 -2.47 -1.03
CA ASN A 117 -2.48 -2.98 -0.71
C ASN A 117 -2.38 -4.22 0.19
N VAL A 118 -2.77 -4.05 1.44
CA VAL A 118 -2.92 -5.12 2.44
C VAL A 118 -4.35 -5.14 3.01
N ALA A 119 -5.30 -4.54 2.28
CA ALA A 119 -6.70 -4.43 2.70
C ALA A 119 -7.58 -5.50 2.04
N ARG A 120 -7.93 -5.31 0.77
CA ARG A 120 -8.74 -6.25 -0.03
C ARG A 120 -8.34 -6.18 -1.50
N GLY A 121 -8.41 -7.31 -2.19
CA GLY A 121 -8.33 -7.35 -3.65
C GLY A 121 -9.46 -6.57 -4.30
N GLY A 122 -9.27 -6.12 -5.54
CA GLY A 122 -10.26 -5.37 -6.30
C GLY A 122 -10.41 -3.88 -5.92
N ILE A 123 -9.72 -3.38 -4.88
CA ILE A 123 -9.67 -1.94 -4.60
C ILE A 123 -8.74 -1.24 -5.59
N ILE A 124 -7.61 -1.85 -5.89
CA ILE A 124 -6.74 -1.49 -7.01
C ILE A 124 -7.17 -2.31 -8.22
N ASN A 125 -7.38 -1.69 -9.37
CA ASN A 125 -7.54 -2.42 -10.62
C ASN A 125 -6.20 -3.06 -11.00
N GLU A 126 -6.13 -4.40 -10.99
CA GLU A 126 -4.88 -5.14 -11.18
C GLU A 126 -4.32 -5.01 -12.60
N ASN A 127 -5.19 -4.91 -13.61
CA ASN A 127 -4.75 -4.69 -14.99
C ASN A 127 -4.14 -3.30 -15.18
N ASP A 128 -4.77 -2.28 -14.60
CA ASP A 128 -4.27 -0.91 -14.67
C ASP A 128 -2.96 -0.76 -13.89
N LEU A 129 -2.84 -1.43 -12.73
CA LEU A 129 -1.60 -1.49 -11.96
C LEU A 129 -0.46 -2.11 -12.77
N LEU A 130 -0.71 -3.25 -13.42
CA LEU A 130 0.28 -3.92 -14.27
C LEU A 130 0.73 -3.02 -15.42
N ASN A 131 -0.23 -2.37 -16.09
CA ASN A 131 0.05 -1.42 -17.17
C ASN A 131 0.88 -0.24 -16.67
N ALA A 132 0.52 0.35 -15.53
CA ALA A 132 1.24 1.47 -14.93
C ALA A 132 2.70 1.13 -14.58
N LEU A 133 2.94 -0.08 -14.07
CA LEU A 133 4.28 -0.56 -13.78
C LEU A 133 5.09 -0.84 -15.06
N ASN A 134 4.47 -1.46 -16.07
CA ASN A 134 5.11 -1.73 -17.36
C ASN A 134 5.48 -0.44 -18.11
N GLN A 135 4.65 0.59 -18.01
CA GLN A 135 4.86 1.91 -18.61
C GLN A 135 5.70 2.85 -17.75
N HIS A 136 6.18 2.40 -16.60
CA HIS A 136 6.94 3.21 -15.64
C HIS A 136 6.21 4.46 -15.13
N GLN A 137 4.88 4.46 -15.14
CA GLN A 137 4.05 5.51 -14.56
C GLN A 137 4.17 5.55 -13.03
N ILE A 138 4.43 4.39 -12.41
CA ILE A 138 4.76 4.25 -11.00
C ILE A 138 5.99 3.35 -10.82
N ALA A 139 6.64 3.45 -9.66
CA ALA A 139 7.89 2.73 -9.43
C ALA A 139 7.67 1.27 -8.98
N ARG A 140 6.74 1.03 -8.04
CA ARG A 140 6.61 -0.27 -7.37
C ARG A 140 5.23 -0.49 -6.78
N ALA A 141 4.91 -1.77 -6.53
CA ALA A 141 3.77 -2.17 -5.72
C ALA A 141 4.16 -3.22 -4.65
N ALA A 142 3.36 -3.31 -3.60
CA ALA A 142 3.36 -4.43 -2.66
C ALA A 142 1.91 -4.87 -2.42
N LEU A 143 1.62 -6.13 -2.69
CA LEU A 143 0.29 -6.71 -2.62
C LEU A 143 0.28 -7.90 -1.67
N ASP A 144 -0.61 -7.87 -0.71
CA ASP A 144 -0.92 -8.99 0.18
C ASP A 144 -2.27 -9.64 -0.18
N VAL A 145 -3.03 -8.98 -1.06
CA VAL A 145 -4.40 -9.35 -1.45
C VAL A 145 -4.60 -9.18 -2.96
N PHE A 146 -5.49 -9.99 -3.54
CA PHE A 146 -5.73 -10.06 -4.97
C PHE A 146 -7.23 -10.14 -5.29
N GLU A 147 -7.64 -9.74 -6.52
CA GLU A 147 -9.03 -9.88 -6.97
C GLU A 147 -9.51 -11.33 -6.92
N ASN A 148 -8.64 -12.25 -7.32
CA ASN A 148 -8.89 -13.68 -7.25
C ASN A 148 -7.81 -14.32 -6.37
N GLU A 149 -8.21 -15.00 -5.31
CA GLU A 149 -7.30 -15.71 -4.38
C GLU A 149 -7.60 -17.20 -4.40
N PRO A 150 -6.60 -18.08 -4.58
CA PRO A 150 -5.18 -17.81 -4.81
C PRO A 150 -4.89 -17.27 -6.24
N PRO A 151 -3.96 -16.31 -6.40
CA PRO A 151 -3.69 -15.63 -7.67
C PRO A 151 -2.66 -16.35 -8.56
N LEU A 152 -2.65 -17.68 -8.61
CA LEU A 152 -1.54 -18.47 -9.16
C LEU A 152 -1.23 -18.20 -10.63
N ASP A 153 -2.22 -17.75 -11.42
CA ASP A 153 -2.05 -17.41 -12.84
C ASP A 153 -1.91 -15.89 -13.07
N SER A 154 -1.76 -15.08 -11.99
CA SER A 154 -1.68 -13.64 -12.12
C SER A 154 -0.32 -13.18 -12.63
N PRO A 155 -0.25 -12.37 -13.71
CA PRO A 155 1.01 -11.83 -14.21
C PRO A 155 1.69 -10.86 -13.23
N LEU A 156 0.99 -10.43 -12.19
CA LEU A 156 1.56 -9.60 -11.12
C LEU A 156 2.62 -10.35 -10.30
N LEU A 157 2.53 -11.68 -10.22
CA LEU A 157 3.46 -12.49 -9.43
C LEU A 157 4.88 -12.48 -10.01
N ASP A 158 5.00 -12.37 -11.33
CA ASP A 158 6.30 -12.39 -12.03
C ASP A 158 6.90 -11.00 -12.24
N HIS A 159 6.16 -9.94 -11.89
CA HIS A 159 6.64 -8.59 -12.16
C HIS A 159 7.70 -8.16 -11.14
N LYS A 160 8.92 -7.86 -11.63
CA LYS A 160 10.12 -7.55 -10.81
C LYS A 160 9.97 -6.39 -9.81
N ASN A 161 9.05 -5.47 -10.07
CA ASN A 161 8.80 -4.30 -9.21
C ASN A 161 7.61 -4.51 -8.26
N ILE A 162 7.08 -5.73 -8.16
CA ILE A 162 6.03 -6.08 -7.21
C ILE A 162 6.60 -6.98 -6.12
N ILE A 163 6.22 -6.71 -4.88
CA ILE A 163 6.40 -7.61 -3.74
C ILE A 163 5.03 -8.21 -3.44
N VAL A 164 4.95 -9.54 -3.31
CA VAL A 164 3.72 -10.24 -3.04
C VAL A 164 3.82 -11.08 -1.78
N THR A 165 2.71 -11.21 -1.05
CA THR A 165 2.55 -12.10 0.11
C THR A 165 1.18 -12.78 0.03
N PRO A 166 1.00 -14.01 0.59
CA PRO A 166 -0.23 -14.78 0.43
C PRO A 166 -1.25 -14.45 1.53
N HIS A 167 -1.77 -13.21 1.53
CA HIS A 167 -2.82 -12.70 2.43
C HIS A 167 -2.48 -12.89 3.92
N LEU A 168 -1.33 -12.35 4.34
CA LEU A 168 -0.78 -12.51 5.69
C LEU A 168 -1.16 -11.38 6.66
N GLY A 169 -1.90 -10.36 6.23
CA GLY A 169 -2.16 -9.15 7.01
C GLY A 169 -2.71 -9.38 8.42
N ALA A 170 -3.48 -10.45 8.64
CA ALA A 170 -3.99 -10.87 9.95
C ALA A 170 -3.40 -12.20 10.44
N SER A 171 -2.40 -12.75 9.78
CA SER A 171 -1.80 -14.06 10.12
C SER A 171 -0.77 -13.94 11.23
N THR A 172 -1.19 -13.48 12.40
CA THR A 172 -0.39 -13.49 13.64
C THR A 172 -1.12 -14.24 14.74
N ILE A 173 -0.38 -14.79 15.71
CA ILE A 173 -0.95 -15.51 16.85
C ILE A 173 -1.95 -14.60 17.59
N GLU A 174 -1.57 -13.36 17.87
CA GLU A 174 -2.39 -12.42 18.63
C GLU A 174 -3.63 -11.98 17.84
N ALA A 175 -3.57 -11.89 16.52
CA ALA A 175 -4.74 -11.55 15.70
C ALA A 175 -5.74 -12.71 15.68
N GLN A 176 -5.26 -13.95 15.57
CA GLN A 176 -6.10 -15.15 15.57
C GLN A 176 -6.79 -15.36 16.93
N GLU A 177 -6.07 -15.15 18.03
CA GLU A 177 -6.65 -15.20 19.39
C GLU A 177 -7.76 -14.17 19.58
N LYS A 178 -7.56 -12.93 19.11
CA LYS A 178 -8.58 -11.86 19.21
C LYS A 178 -9.82 -12.18 18.37
N VAL A 179 -9.68 -12.75 17.20
CA VAL A 179 -10.82 -13.18 16.36
C VAL A 179 -11.59 -14.30 17.08
N ALA A 180 -10.89 -15.30 17.64
CA ALA A 180 -11.53 -16.39 18.36
C ALA A 180 -12.34 -15.90 19.57
N VAL A 181 -11.80 -14.95 20.34
CA VAL A 181 -12.52 -14.33 21.48
C VAL A 181 -13.74 -13.56 20.98
N SER A 182 -13.62 -12.75 19.93
CA SER A 182 -14.74 -11.93 19.41
C SER A 182 -15.90 -12.78 18.89
N VAL A 183 -15.60 -13.92 18.25
CA VAL A 183 -16.62 -14.89 17.80
C VAL A 183 -17.27 -15.65 18.94
N ALA A 184 -16.57 -15.83 20.06
CA ALA A 184 -17.12 -16.50 21.25
C ALA A 184 -18.02 -15.57 22.11
N GLU A 185 -17.91 -14.26 21.92
CA GLU A 185 -18.68 -13.23 22.62
C GLU A 185 -19.97 -12.80 21.86
N GLU A 186 -20.15 -13.21 20.60
CA GLU A 186 -21.37 -13.01 19.77
C GLU A 186 -22.32 -14.22 19.89
#